data_18c9d18c3a406f1d6b30468d222a8cad
#
_entry.id   18c9d18c3a406f1d6b30468d222a8cad
#
_cell.length_a   1.000
_cell.length_b   1.000
_cell.length_c   1.000
_cell.angle_alpha   90.00
_cell.angle_beta   90.00
_cell.angle_gamma   90.00
#
_symmetry.space_group_name_H-M   'P 1'
#
loop_
_entity.id
_entity.type
_entity.pdbx_description
1 polymer ?
#
loop_
_entity_poly.entity_id
_entity_poly.type
_entity_poly.pdbx_seq_one_letter_code
_entity_poly.pdbx_strand_id
1 'polypeptide(L)'
;KLNLSGRGKTAIVILELSSFQLQGLRHSPQYAVVLGVFPDHLDLHKTMRXYADAKANIAAHQKKRDTVFFVSDNALSRRIARKSAGKKIPVSAKEWDVFSPHELVIPGAHNYLNAVVAGTVARRLGVSDAVIRSVARSFKGLPYRIQFVRDVRGVRVYNDSASTNPQTTIAAIRSFSNPVLLIAGGKNKGLAYAPLLEALAQSTAKFVVLFGENKNLIAQYIPASVPFAYAGTLKDAVALTMTHAADGDAVVFSPGSASFDMFRNYKDRGAQFDEIVKNL
;
A
#
# COMPACT_ATOMS: atom_id res chain seq x y z
N LYS A 1 19.13 -14.79 -12.04
CA LYS A 1 18.33 -15.56 -13.02
C LYS A 1 17.33 -16.41 -12.27
N LEU A 2 16.04 -16.33 -12.67
CA LEU A 2 14.99 -17.21 -12.14
C LEU A 2 15.22 -18.62 -12.69
N ASN A 3 15.40 -19.58 -11.79
CA ASN A 3 15.51 -20.97 -12.20
C ASN A 3 14.11 -21.57 -12.33
N LEU A 4 13.66 -21.75 -13.57
CA LEU A 4 12.36 -22.34 -13.90
C LEU A 4 12.46 -23.82 -14.28
N SER A 5 13.65 -24.43 -14.09
CA SER A 5 13.81 -25.87 -14.34
C SER A 5 12.86 -26.66 -13.43
N GLY A 6 12.15 -27.61 -13.98
CA GLY A 6 11.16 -28.42 -13.25
C GLY A 6 9.76 -27.85 -13.19
N ARG A 7 9.56 -26.61 -13.65
CA ARG A 7 8.20 -26.03 -13.78
C ARG A 7 7.70 -26.23 -15.21
N GLY A 8 6.53 -26.79 -15.36
CA GLY A 8 5.95 -27.08 -16.69
C GLY A 8 5.70 -25.82 -17.54
N LYS A 9 5.30 -26.04 -18.77
CA LYS A 9 5.02 -24.97 -19.76
C LYS A 9 3.90 -24.02 -19.34
N THR A 10 3.19 -24.32 -18.25
CA THR A 10 2.06 -23.53 -17.75
C THR A 10 2.44 -22.58 -16.60
N ALA A 11 3.72 -22.47 -16.24
CA ALA A 11 4.15 -21.60 -15.16
C ALA A 11 3.96 -20.13 -15.53
N ILE A 12 3.33 -19.35 -14.64
CA ILE A 12 3.17 -17.90 -14.79
C ILE A 12 4.15 -17.22 -13.83
N VAL A 13 4.96 -16.32 -14.37
CA VAL A 13 5.93 -15.54 -13.57
C VAL A 13 5.40 -14.11 -13.48
N ILE A 14 5.23 -13.61 -12.26
CA ILE A 14 4.79 -12.24 -12.01
C ILE A 14 5.99 -11.44 -11.51
N LEU A 15 6.29 -10.33 -12.21
CA LEU A 15 7.40 -9.44 -11.87
C LEU A 15 6.89 -8.04 -11.58
N GLU A 16 7.27 -7.49 -10.44
CA GLU A 16 7.10 -6.07 -10.15
C GLU A 16 8.39 -5.36 -10.56
N LEU A 17 8.28 -4.37 -11.45
CA LEU A 17 9.44 -3.68 -12.01
C LEU A 17 9.35 -2.17 -11.76
N SER A 18 10.41 -1.62 -11.19
CA SER A 18 10.52 -0.17 -10.98
C SER A 18 10.85 0.54 -12.29
N SER A 19 10.67 1.87 -12.31
CA SER A 19 11.05 2.70 -13.48
C SER A 19 12.54 2.56 -13.81
N PHE A 20 13.39 2.38 -12.80
CA PHE A 20 14.83 2.21 -12.99
C PHE A 20 15.17 0.90 -13.70
N GLN A 21 14.49 -0.17 -13.30
CA GLN A 21 14.67 -1.48 -13.95
C GLN A 21 14.14 -1.48 -15.38
N LEU A 22 13.07 -0.72 -15.63
CA LEU A 22 12.46 -0.61 -16.95
C LEU A 22 13.24 0.29 -17.90
N GLN A 23 14.00 1.26 -17.39
CA GLN A 23 14.64 2.31 -18.18
C GLN A 23 15.52 1.78 -19.32
N GLY A 24 16.23 0.68 -19.09
CA GLY A 24 17.11 0.07 -20.10
C GLY A 24 16.55 -1.18 -20.78
N LEU A 25 15.33 -1.57 -20.48
CA LEU A 25 14.77 -2.80 -21.04
C LEU A 25 14.33 -2.62 -22.48
N ARG A 26 14.68 -3.62 -23.31
CA ARG A 26 14.31 -3.69 -24.73
C ARG A 26 13.36 -4.86 -25.01
N HIS A 27 12.72 -5.37 -23.96
CA HIS A 27 11.74 -6.44 -24.05
C HIS A 27 10.57 -6.10 -23.16
N SER A 28 9.36 -6.38 -23.62
CA SER A 28 8.14 -6.23 -22.83
C SER A 28 7.52 -7.61 -22.60
N PRO A 29 6.86 -7.84 -21.46
CA PRO A 29 6.21 -9.12 -21.21
C PRO A 29 4.98 -9.32 -22.10
N GLN A 30 4.56 -10.57 -22.25
CA GLN A 30 3.34 -10.93 -22.97
C GLN A 30 2.12 -10.22 -22.36
N TYR A 31 2.06 -10.15 -21.04
CA TYR A 31 1.03 -9.43 -20.29
C TYR A 31 1.70 -8.31 -19.51
N ALA A 32 1.49 -7.08 -19.93
CA ALA A 32 1.98 -5.88 -19.21
C ALA A 32 0.83 -5.29 -18.39
N VAL A 33 1.16 -4.79 -17.19
CA VAL A 33 0.18 -4.14 -16.31
C VAL A 33 0.71 -2.76 -15.94
N VAL A 34 -0.08 -1.72 -16.18
CA VAL A 34 0.27 -0.33 -15.86
C VAL A 34 -0.76 0.21 -14.87
N LEU A 35 -0.37 0.30 -13.62
CA LEU A 35 -1.19 0.90 -12.56
C LEU A 35 -1.20 2.44 -12.71
N GLY A 36 -1.84 3.13 -11.77
CA GLY A 36 -1.81 4.58 -11.75
C GLY A 36 -0.38 5.11 -11.63
N VAL A 37 -0.02 6.06 -12.49
CA VAL A 37 1.30 6.71 -12.49
C VAL A 37 1.13 8.14 -11.98
N PHE A 38 1.81 8.44 -10.88
CA PHE A 38 1.74 9.74 -10.18
C PHE A 38 3.17 10.28 -10.00
N PRO A 39 3.33 11.57 -9.73
CA PRO A 39 4.66 12.15 -9.52
C PRO A 39 5.45 11.42 -8.44
N ASP A 40 6.62 10.91 -8.82
CA ASP A 40 7.53 10.20 -7.94
C ASP A 40 8.91 10.17 -8.59
N HIS A 41 9.95 10.03 -7.78
CA HIS A 41 11.34 9.87 -8.24
C HIS A 41 11.80 10.99 -9.22
N LEU A 42 11.27 12.22 -9.07
CA LEU A 42 11.65 13.34 -9.95
C LEU A 42 13.06 13.87 -9.67
N ASP A 43 13.59 13.58 -8.49
CA ASP A 43 14.97 13.81 -8.13
C ASP A 43 15.94 13.06 -9.08
N LEU A 44 15.52 11.90 -9.56
CA LEU A 44 16.34 11.03 -10.43
C LEU A 44 15.92 11.12 -11.90
N HIS A 45 14.62 11.10 -12.18
CA HIS A 45 14.12 11.18 -13.56
C HIS A 45 14.02 12.62 -14.10
N LYS A 46 14.23 13.63 -13.22
CA LYS A 46 14.20 15.07 -13.55
C LYS A 46 12.83 15.60 -13.98
N THR A 47 12.05 14.85 -14.75
CA THR A 47 10.72 15.27 -15.21
C THR A 47 9.73 14.10 -15.21
N MET A 48 8.44 14.43 -15.16
CA MET A 48 7.37 13.44 -15.32
C MET A 48 7.44 12.74 -16.69
N ARG A 49 7.99 13.39 -17.68
CA ARG A 49 8.18 12.81 -19.01
C ARG A 49 9.25 11.71 -19.00
N UNK A 50 10.14 11.82 -18.45
CA UNK A 50 11.12 10.96 -18.30
C UNK A 50 10.78 9.83 -17.59
N TYR A 51 10.20 10.13 -16.45
CA TYR A 51 9.66 9.05 -15.60
C TYR A 51 8.67 8.14 -16.37
N ALA A 52 7.73 8.74 -17.06
CA ALA A 52 6.74 8.00 -17.85
C ALA A 52 7.37 7.24 -19.01
N ASP A 53 8.36 7.82 -19.66
CA ASP A 53 9.07 7.17 -20.78
C ASP A 53 9.86 5.95 -20.31
N ALA A 54 10.49 6.02 -19.13
CA ALA A 54 11.14 4.85 -18.52
C ALA A 54 10.11 3.73 -18.27
N LYS A 55 8.97 4.08 -17.67
CA LYS A 55 7.89 3.11 -17.40
C LYS A 55 7.28 2.54 -18.70
N ALA A 56 7.29 3.31 -19.78
CA ALA A 56 6.68 2.89 -21.05
C ALA A 56 7.35 1.64 -21.63
N ASN A 57 8.60 1.36 -21.28
CA ASN A 57 9.28 0.14 -21.75
C ASN A 57 8.60 -1.15 -21.32
N ILE A 58 7.71 -1.11 -20.31
CA ILE A 58 6.90 -2.28 -19.95
C ILE A 58 5.98 -2.73 -21.11
N ALA A 59 5.60 -1.80 -22.00
CA ALA A 59 4.67 -2.05 -23.10
C ALA A 59 5.23 -1.74 -24.49
N ALA A 60 6.27 -0.92 -24.58
CA ALA A 60 6.77 -0.36 -25.86
C ALA A 60 7.29 -1.42 -26.83
N HIS A 61 7.71 -2.57 -26.32
CA HIS A 61 8.29 -3.64 -27.14
C HIS A 61 7.34 -4.83 -27.29
N GLN A 62 6.07 -4.66 -26.94
CA GLN A 62 5.04 -5.71 -27.11
C GLN A 62 4.73 -5.93 -28.59
N LYS A 63 4.37 -7.16 -28.93
CA LYS A 63 3.94 -7.60 -30.27
C LYS A 63 2.40 -7.58 -30.32
N LYS A 64 1.85 -7.71 -31.53
CA LYS A 64 0.38 -7.72 -31.76
C LYS A 64 -0.37 -8.77 -30.92
N ARG A 65 0.29 -9.91 -30.62
CA ARG A 65 -0.31 -11.00 -29.83
C ARG A 65 -0.32 -10.73 -28.32
N ASP A 66 0.42 -9.72 -27.85
CA ASP A 66 0.58 -9.40 -26.43
C ASP A 66 -0.58 -8.52 -25.95
N THR A 67 -0.67 -8.33 -24.64
CA THR A 67 -1.75 -7.55 -24.01
C THR A 67 -1.20 -6.58 -22.97
N VAL A 68 -1.68 -5.34 -22.98
CA VAL A 68 -1.41 -4.39 -21.91
C VAL A 68 -2.73 -4.05 -21.20
N PHE A 69 -2.72 -4.19 -19.88
CA PHE A 69 -3.79 -3.75 -18.98
C PHE A 69 -3.37 -2.40 -18.40
N PHE A 70 -4.27 -1.46 -18.34
CA PHE A 70 -3.92 -0.12 -17.86
C PHE A 70 -5.10 0.55 -17.17
N VAL A 71 -4.79 1.36 -16.15
CA VAL A 71 -5.81 2.13 -15.42
C VAL A 71 -6.35 3.23 -16.33
N SER A 72 -7.63 3.13 -16.72
CA SER A 72 -8.25 4.01 -17.71
C SER A 72 -8.41 5.45 -17.21
N ASP A 73 -8.57 5.67 -15.90
CA ASP A 73 -8.78 6.99 -15.32
C ASP A 73 -7.46 7.76 -15.07
N ASN A 74 -6.30 7.15 -15.40
CA ASN A 74 -5.00 7.79 -15.23
C ASN A 74 -4.38 8.13 -16.60
N ALA A 75 -4.13 9.41 -16.85
CA ALA A 75 -3.67 9.90 -18.16
C ALA A 75 -2.30 9.31 -18.56
N LEU A 76 -1.38 9.16 -17.61
CA LEU A 76 -0.05 8.62 -17.88
C LEU A 76 -0.12 7.11 -18.15
N SER A 77 -0.98 6.39 -17.43
CA SER A 77 -1.21 4.96 -17.68
C SER A 77 -1.73 4.74 -19.12
N ARG A 78 -2.71 5.56 -19.55
CA ARG A 78 -3.21 5.55 -20.94
C ARG A 78 -2.10 5.83 -21.95
N ARG A 79 -1.26 6.85 -21.67
CA ARG A 79 -0.13 7.23 -22.56
C ARG A 79 0.85 6.07 -22.72
N ILE A 80 1.20 5.41 -21.62
CA ILE A 80 2.10 4.25 -21.62
C ILE A 80 1.49 3.11 -22.44
N ALA A 81 0.21 2.79 -22.20
CA ALA A 81 -0.48 1.70 -22.91
C ALA A 81 -0.52 1.92 -24.43
N ARG A 82 -0.60 3.19 -24.89
CA ARG A 82 -0.59 3.53 -26.32
C ARG A 82 0.71 3.12 -27.02
N LYS A 83 1.80 2.92 -26.29
CA LYS A 83 3.08 2.48 -26.85
C LYS A 83 3.07 0.99 -27.26
N SER A 84 2.14 0.21 -26.74
CA SER A 84 2.02 -1.20 -27.08
C SER A 84 1.47 -1.39 -28.50
N ALA A 85 2.04 -2.35 -29.24
CA ALA A 85 1.46 -2.84 -30.49
C ALA A 85 0.37 -3.89 -30.24
N GLY A 86 0.23 -4.35 -28.98
CA GLY A 86 -0.69 -5.42 -28.59
C GLY A 86 -2.10 -4.93 -28.26
N LYS A 87 -2.91 -5.86 -27.76
CA LYS A 87 -4.28 -5.59 -27.30
C LYS A 87 -4.23 -4.70 -26.06
N LYS A 88 -5.05 -3.67 -26.02
CA LYS A 88 -5.13 -2.71 -24.93
C LYS A 88 -6.42 -2.93 -24.14
N ILE A 89 -6.31 -3.26 -22.86
CA ILE A 89 -7.47 -3.51 -21.99
C ILE A 89 -7.52 -2.40 -20.93
N PRO A 90 -8.46 -1.47 -21.07
CA PRO A 90 -8.66 -0.45 -20.02
C PRO A 90 -9.28 -1.11 -18.78
N VAL A 91 -8.87 -0.66 -17.61
CA VAL A 91 -9.39 -1.16 -16.33
C VAL A 91 -9.88 0.05 -15.52
N SER A 92 -11.13 -0.06 -15.05
CA SER A 92 -11.75 0.96 -14.21
C SER A 92 -12.42 0.28 -13.01
N ALA A 93 -12.20 0.84 -11.83
CA ALA A 93 -12.87 0.39 -10.61
C ALA A 93 -14.39 0.56 -10.69
N LYS A 94 -14.85 1.52 -11.49
CA LYS A 94 -16.29 1.83 -11.64
C LYS A 94 -17.05 0.77 -12.45
N GLU A 95 -16.34 0.06 -13.31
CA GLU A 95 -16.94 -0.94 -14.20
C GLU A 95 -16.79 -2.37 -13.67
N TRP A 96 -16.21 -2.53 -12.49
CA TRP A 96 -15.91 -3.85 -11.92
C TRP A 96 -17.14 -4.41 -11.20
N ASP A 97 -17.48 -5.68 -11.49
CA ASP A 97 -18.71 -6.32 -11.04
C ASP A 97 -18.49 -7.60 -10.21
N VAL A 98 -17.24 -7.99 -9.94
CA VAL A 98 -16.96 -9.28 -9.26
C VAL A 98 -17.02 -9.15 -7.74
N PHE A 99 -16.50 -8.04 -7.21
CA PHE A 99 -16.54 -7.75 -5.77
C PHE A 99 -16.57 -6.23 -5.55
N SER A 100 -17.12 -5.83 -4.41
CA SER A 100 -17.19 -4.41 -4.02
C SER A 100 -16.06 -4.02 -3.06
N PRO A 101 -15.79 -2.72 -2.87
CA PRO A 101 -14.78 -2.27 -1.91
C PRO A 101 -15.01 -2.80 -0.48
N HIS A 102 -16.28 -2.94 -0.08
CA HIS A 102 -16.64 -3.37 1.27
C HIS A 102 -16.33 -4.84 1.52
N GLU A 103 -16.09 -5.62 0.48
CA GLU A 103 -15.75 -7.04 0.61
C GLU A 103 -14.27 -7.25 0.88
N LEU A 104 -13.43 -6.22 0.70
CA LEU A 104 -11.98 -6.35 0.93
C LEU A 104 -11.64 -6.10 2.40
N VAL A 105 -10.72 -6.89 2.95
CA VAL A 105 -10.20 -6.63 4.31
C VAL A 105 -9.15 -5.50 4.30
N ILE A 106 -8.49 -5.29 3.17
CA ILE A 106 -7.53 -4.18 3.02
C ILE A 106 -8.27 -2.89 2.65
N PRO A 107 -8.01 -1.78 3.34
CA PRO A 107 -8.73 -0.53 3.09
C PRO A 107 -8.15 0.28 1.93
N GLY A 108 -8.91 1.24 1.46
CA GLY A 108 -8.44 2.28 0.55
C GLY A 108 -8.83 2.04 -0.91
N ALA A 109 -9.23 3.12 -1.57
CA ALA A 109 -9.63 3.10 -2.97
C ALA A 109 -8.51 2.61 -3.90
N HIS A 110 -7.25 2.93 -3.54
CA HIS A 110 -6.09 2.47 -4.32
C HIS A 110 -5.92 0.95 -4.22
N ASN A 111 -6.16 0.36 -3.04
CA ASN A 111 -6.12 -1.10 -2.86
C ASN A 111 -7.25 -1.79 -3.61
N TYR A 112 -8.45 -1.17 -3.59
CA TYR A 112 -9.57 -1.67 -4.38
C TYR A 112 -9.21 -1.67 -5.87
N LEU A 113 -8.68 -0.57 -6.39
CA LEU A 113 -8.27 -0.49 -7.80
C LEU A 113 -7.19 -1.54 -8.13
N ASN A 114 -6.21 -1.72 -7.25
CA ASN A 114 -5.17 -2.74 -7.44
C ASN A 114 -5.79 -4.15 -7.52
N ALA A 115 -6.75 -4.45 -6.65
CA ALA A 115 -7.46 -5.74 -6.66
C ALA A 115 -8.27 -5.92 -7.95
N VAL A 116 -8.92 -4.85 -8.43
CA VAL A 116 -9.68 -4.86 -9.71
C VAL A 116 -8.73 -5.14 -10.87
N VAL A 117 -7.56 -4.50 -10.91
CA VAL A 117 -6.56 -4.75 -11.96
C VAL A 117 -6.10 -6.20 -11.91
N ALA A 118 -5.76 -6.71 -10.72
CA ALA A 118 -5.32 -8.09 -10.54
C ALA A 118 -6.41 -9.07 -10.98
N GLY A 119 -7.67 -8.81 -10.59
CA GLY A 119 -8.83 -9.63 -11.00
C GLY A 119 -9.04 -9.63 -12.52
N THR A 120 -8.89 -8.46 -13.15
CA THR A 120 -9.02 -8.33 -14.61
C THR A 120 -7.97 -9.19 -15.33
N VAL A 121 -6.72 -9.16 -14.85
CA VAL A 121 -5.63 -9.98 -15.40
C VAL A 121 -5.94 -11.47 -15.18
N ALA A 122 -6.36 -11.84 -13.96
CA ALA A 122 -6.70 -13.23 -13.61
C ALA A 122 -7.83 -13.76 -14.48
N ARG A 123 -8.91 -12.96 -14.66
CA ARG A 123 -10.05 -13.31 -15.54
C ARG A 123 -9.56 -13.56 -16.97
N ARG A 124 -8.67 -12.72 -17.49
CA ARG A 124 -8.09 -12.86 -18.83
C ARG A 124 -7.27 -14.16 -18.97
N LEU A 125 -6.70 -14.63 -17.86
CA LEU A 125 -5.92 -15.87 -17.81
C LEU A 125 -6.78 -17.10 -17.50
N GLY A 126 -8.11 -16.95 -17.45
CA GLY A 126 -9.04 -18.06 -17.30
C GLY A 126 -9.44 -18.39 -15.85
N VAL A 127 -9.10 -17.53 -14.89
CA VAL A 127 -9.54 -17.73 -13.51
C VAL A 127 -11.01 -17.31 -13.39
N SER A 128 -11.83 -18.14 -12.75
CA SER A 128 -13.25 -17.85 -12.57
C SER A 128 -13.50 -16.69 -11.60
N ASP A 129 -14.61 -15.99 -11.79
CA ASP A 129 -15.01 -14.87 -10.92
C ASP A 129 -15.18 -15.32 -9.46
N ALA A 130 -15.67 -16.54 -9.24
CA ALA A 130 -15.81 -17.09 -7.89
C ALA A 130 -14.45 -17.18 -7.16
N VAL A 131 -13.42 -17.64 -7.87
CA VAL A 131 -12.05 -17.73 -7.30
C VAL A 131 -11.47 -16.32 -7.09
N ILE A 132 -11.63 -15.42 -8.08
CA ILE A 132 -11.17 -14.03 -7.98
C ILE A 132 -11.78 -13.36 -6.73
N ARG A 133 -13.10 -13.50 -6.56
CA ARG A 133 -13.83 -12.92 -5.41
C ARG A 133 -13.35 -13.50 -4.08
N SER A 134 -13.16 -14.83 -4.04
CA SER A 134 -12.68 -15.52 -2.82
C SER A 134 -11.31 -15.02 -2.40
N VAL A 135 -10.38 -14.90 -3.36
CA VAL A 135 -9.03 -14.40 -3.09
C VAL A 135 -9.07 -12.93 -2.63
N ALA A 136 -9.85 -12.10 -3.32
CA ALA A 136 -9.98 -10.67 -2.96
C ALA A 136 -10.48 -10.50 -1.51
N ARG A 137 -11.47 -11.29 -1.11
CA ARG A 137 -12.05 -11.25 0.25
C ARG A 137 -11.08 -11.70 1.33
N SER A 138 -10.16 -12.61 1.01
CA SER A 138 -9.25 -13.21 1.99
C SER A 138 -7.86 -12.56 2.01
N PHE A 139 -7.56 -11.68 1.06
CA PHE A 139 -6.24 -11.07 0.94
C PHE A 139 -6.03 -10.01 2.03
N LYS A 140 -5.11 -10.30 2.95
CA LYS A 140 -4.83 -9.46 4.14
C LYS A 140 -3.82 -8.33 3.88
N GLY A 141 -3.32 -8.19 2.66
CA GLY A 141 -2.29 -7.21 2.32
C GLY A 141 -0.89 -7.82 2.27
N LEU A 142 0.08 -7.00 1.90
CA LEU A 142 1.49 -7.39 1.96
C LEU A 142 1.98 -7.25 3.41
N PRO A 143 2.93 -8.10 3.83
CA PRO A 143 3.45 -8.00 5.20
C PRO A 143 3.90 -6.58 5.55
N TYR A 144 3.38 -6.08 6.65
CA TYR A 144 3.71 -4.78 7.23
C TYR A 144 3.36 -3.56 6.37
N ARG A 145 2.44 -3.72 5.39
CA ARG A 145 1.99 -2.61 4.53
C ARG A 145 0.45 -2.55 4.55
N ILE A 146 -0.08 -1.81 5.50
CA ILE A 146 -1.52 -1.73 5.86
C ILE A 146 -2.10 -3.17 5.91
N GLN A 147 -1.34 -4.07 6.48
CA GLN A 147 -1.70 -5.49 6.57
C GLN A 147 -2.77 -5.67 7.64
N PHE A 148 -3.89 -6.27 7.28
CA PHE A 148 -4.90 -6.64 8.28
C PHE A 148 -4.33 -7.77 9.16
N VAL A 149 -4.29 -7.53 10.48
CA VAL A 149 -3.77 -8.52 11.44
C VAL A 149 -4.92 -9.36 12.00
N ARG A 150 -5.86 -8.71 12.66
CA ARG A 150 -7.05 -9.39 13.18
C ARG A 150 -8.13 -8.39 13.62
N ASP A 151 -9.30 -8.91 13.91
CA ASP A 151 -10.38 -8.20 14.59
C ASP A 151 -10.33 -8.54 16.08
N VAL A 152 -10.39 -7.52 16.92
CA VAL A 152 -10.44 -7.66 18.39
C VAL A 152 -11.70 -6.95 18.89
N ARG A 153 -12.77 -7.71 19.13
CA ARG A 153 -14.06 -7.18 19.62
C ARG A 153 -14.60 -6.04 18.73
N GLY A 154 -14.57 -6.24 17.41
CA GLY A 154 -15.04 -5.26 16.43
C GLY A 154 -14.05 -4.16 16.09
N VAL A 155 -12.89 -4.15 16.72
CA VAL A 155 -11.78 -3.22 16.39
C VAL A 155 -10.86 -3.91 15.39
N ARG A 156 -10.71 -3.35 14.19
CA ARG A 156 -9.88 -3.93 13.15
C ARG A 156 -8.44 -3.39 13.28
N VAL A 157 -7.48 -4.29 13.47
CA VAL A 157 -6.07 -3.92 13.71
C VAL A 157 -5.23 -4.12 12.46
N TYR A 158 -4.45 -3.09 12.10
CA TYR A 158 -3.62 -3.08 10.89
C TYR A 158 -2.17 -2.78 11.21
N ASN A 159 -1.26 -3.52 10.55
CA ASN A 159 0.18 -3.36 10.67
C ASN A 159 0.73 -2.68 9.42
N ASP A 160 1.28 -1.48 9.60
CA ASP A 160 1.91 -0.70 8.53
C ASP A 160 3.34 -0.32 8.91
N SER A 161 4.05 -1.26 9.56
CA SER A 161 5.42 -1.02 10.03
C SER A 161 6.39 -0.62 8.91
N ALA A 162 6.07 -0.93 7.64
CA ALA A 162 6.85 -0.52 6.48
C ALA A 162 6.80 1.00 6.24
N SER A 163 5.86 1.72 6.87
CA SER A 163 5.79 3.18 6.79
C SER A 163 6.89 3.80 7.66
N THR A 164 8.02 4.09 7.02
CA THR A 164 9.23 4.62 7.67
C THR A 164 9.41 6.12 7.47
N ASN A 165 8.42 6.80 6.89
CA ASN A 165 8.42 8.26 6.71
C ASN A 165 7.00 8.81 6.84
N PRO A 166 6.84 10.13 7.12
CA PRO A 166 5.51 10.72 7.34
C PRO A 166 4.55 10.59 6.16
N GLN A 167 5.05 10.66 4.92
CA GLN A 167 4.21 10.60 3.72
C GLN A 167 3.48 9.26 3.60
N THR A 168 4.16 8.16 3.95
CA THR A 168 3.52 6.83 3.91
C THR A 168 2.46 6.69 5.02
N THR A 169 2.70 7.25 6.20
CA THR A 169 1.69 7.27 7.27
C THR A 169 0.48 8.11 6.87
N ILE A 170 0.70 9.27 6.22
CA ILE A 170 -0.39 10.09 5.69
C ILE A 170 -1.23 9.28 4.69
N ALA A 171 -0.58 8.57 3.78
CA ALA A 171 -1.29 7.70 2.84
C ALA A 171 -2.08 6.61 3.56
N ALA A 172 -1.49 6.03 4.60
CA ALA A 172 -2.15 4.98 5.40
C ALA A 172 -3.43 5.52 6.07
N ILE A 173 -3.35 6.63 6.81
CA ILE A 173 -4.53 7.17 7.52
C ILE A 173 -5.64 7.59 6.54
N ARG A 174 -5.28 8.09 5.36
CA ARG A 174 -6.24 8.46 4.30
C ARG A 174 -6.94 7.25 3.66
N SER A 175 -6.44 6.04 3.90
CA SER A 175 -7.04 4.82 3.35
C SER A 175 -8.29 4.38 4.11
N PHE A 176 -8.55 4.98 5.28
CA PHE A 176 -9.65 4.55 6.15
C PHE A 176 -10.82 5.53 6.12
N SER A 177 -12.02 4.99 6.06
CA SER A 177 -13.27 5.75 6.24
C SER A 177 -13.84 5.60 7.67
N ASN A 178 -13.40 4.57 8.40
CA ASN A 178 -13.76 4.38 9.81
C ASN A 178 -12.92 5.30 10.71
N PRO A 179 -13.33 5.52 11.96
CA PRO A 179 -12.47 6.23 12.91
C PRO A 179 -11.15 5.49 13.14
N VAL A 180 -10.04 6.23 13.09
CA VAL A 180 -8.68 5.68 13.18
C VAL A 180 -8.06 6.04 14.55
N LEU A 181 -7.46 5.03 15.20
CA LEU A 181 -6.52 5.22 16.29
C LEU A 181 -5.12 4.89 15.74
N LEU A 182 -4.26 5.90 15.69
CA LEU A 182 -2.93 5.79 15.08
C LEU A 182 -1.87 5.51 16.15
N ILE A 183 -0.98 4.56 15.88
CA ILE A 183 0.25 4.36 16.67
C ILE A 183 1.42 4.80 15.79
N ALA A 184 2.19 5.80 16.25
CA ALA A 184 3.28 6.39 15.45
C ALA A 184 4.52 6.70 16.28
N GLY A 185 5.67 6.83 15.59
CA GLY A 185 6.93 7.16 16.21
C GLY A 185 8.03 6.15 15.96
N GLY A 186 9.25 6.52 16.33
CA GLY A 186 10.44 5.70 16.12
C GLY A 186 11.70 6.54 16.11
N LYS A 187 12.69 6.15 15.32
CA LYS A 187 14.00 6.81 15.22
C LYS A 187 13.89 8.18 14.54
N ASN A 188 14.46 9.19 15.15
CA ASN A 188 14.56 10.51 14.55
C ASN A 188 15.64 10.51 13.44
N LYS A 189 15.23 10.83 12.22
CA LYS A 189 16.14 10.97 11.06
C LYS A 189 16.00 12.35 10.41
N GLY A 190 15.52 13.35 11.14
CA GLY A 190 15.37 14.71 10.64
C GLY A 190 14.28 14.84 9.57
N LEU A 191 13.29 13.95 9.59
CA LEU A 191 12.19 14.01 8.61
C LEU A 191 11.22 15.15 8.95
N ALA A 192 10.56 15.69 7.91
CA ALA A 192 9.58 16.77 8.08
C ALA A 192 8.20 16.18 8.39
N TYR A 193 7.70 16.44 9.60
CA TYR A 193 6.39 15.95 10.06
C TYR A 193 5.26 16.99 9.86
N ALA A 194 5.57 18.21 9.45
CA ALA A 194 4.55 19.26 9.29
C ALA A 194 3.34 18.84 8.44
N PRO A 195 3.49 18.10 7.32
CA PRO A 195 2.32 17.68 6.55
C PRO A 195 1.35 16.74 7.31
N LEU A 196 1.82 16.12 8.39
CA LEU A 196 0.97 15.22 9.20
C LEU A 196 -0.14 16.00 9.91
N LEU A 197 0.11 17.25 10.27
CA LEU A 197 -0.87 18.12 10.95
C LEU A 197 -2.16 18.24 10.12
N GLU A 198 -2.03 18.64 8.87
CA GLU A 198 -3.17 18.81 7.98
C GLU A 198 -3.83 17.45 7.67
N ALA A 199 -3.01 16.43 7.44
CA ALA A 199 -3.53 15.10 7.11
C ALA A 199 -4.37 14.52 8.26
N LEU A 200 -3.93 14.66 9.50
CA LEU A 200 -4.68 14.21 10.67
C LEU A 200 -5.97 15.03 10.85
N ALA A 201 -5.88 16.35 10.69
CA ALA A 201 -7.05 17.23 10.84
C ALA A 201 -8.16 16.94 9.83
N GLN A 202 -7.80 16.46 8.64
CA GLN A 202 -8.74 16.14 7.56
C GLN A 202 -9.15 14.67 7.52
N SER A 203 -8.59 13.84 8.42
CA SER A 203 -8.84 12.39 8.43
C SER A 203 -9.91 12.00 9.46
N THR A 204 -10.13 10.70 9.57
CA THR A 204 -10.99 10.10 10.60
C THR A 204 -10.22 9.79 11.89
N ALA A 205 -9.02 10.33 12.06
CA ALA A 205 -8.19 10.08 13.25
C ALA A 205 -8.89 10.62 14.50
N LYS A 206 -9.12 9.74 15.48
CA LYS A 206 -9.75 10.14 16.75
C LYS A 206 -8.82 10.04 17.96
N PHE A 207 -7.67 9.39 17.81
CA PHE A 207 -6.69 9.27 18.89
C PHE A 207 -5.33 8.89 18.30
N VAL A 208 -4.25 9.40 18.90
CA VAL A 208 -2.88 9.06 18.48
C VAL A 208 -2.07 8.63 19.70
N VAL A 209 -1.36 7.51 19.59
CA VAL A 209 -0.38 7.10 20.60
C VAL A 209 1.02 7.23 20.00
N LEU A 210 1.87 7.97 20.69
CA LEU A 210 3.23 8.26 20.23
C LEU A 210 4.25 7.53 21.10
N PHE A 211 5.23 6.86 20.44
CA PHE A 211 6.29 6.17 21.14
C PHE A 211 7.64 6.37 20.40
N GLY A 212 8.72 5.87 20.98
CA GLY A 212 10.02 5.93 20.33
C GLY A 212 10.73 7.27 20.53
N GLU A 213 11.89 7.40 19.91
CA GLU A 213 12.82 8.53 20.11
C GLU A 213 12.20 9.88 19.73
N ASN A 214 11.45 9.93 18.62
CA ASN A 214 10.94 11.19 18.07
C ASN A 214 9.51 11.53 18.49
N LYS A 215 8.96 10.87 19.50
CA LYS A 215 7.57 11.09 19.94
C LYS A 215 7.25 12.56 20.25
N ASN A 216 8.18 13.26 20.92
CA ASN A 216 7.99 14.68 21.27
C ASN A 216 8.02 15.60 20.03
N LEU A 217 8.79 15.24 19.02
CA LEU A 217 8.82 15.96 17.75
C LEU A 217 7.49 15.80 17.01
N ILE A 218 6.99 14.56 16.90
CA ILE A 218 5.73 14.29 16.19
C ILE A 218 4.56 14.97 16.91
N ALA A 219 4.57 15.01 18.25
CA ALA A 219 3.51 15.61 19.04
C ALA A 219 3.23 17.08 18.67
N GLN A 220 4.25 17.80 18.20
CA GLN A 220 4.11 19.19 17.76
C GLN A 220 3.21 19.33 16.51
N TYR A 221 2.97 18.23 15.81
CA TYR A 221 2.19 18.18 14.57
C TYR A 221 0.90 17.38 14.71
N ILE A 222 0.46 17.15 15.96
CA ILE A 222 -0.88 16.56 16.20
C ILE A 222 -1.85 17.74 16.34
N PRO A 223 -2.92 17.78 15.53
CA PRO A 223 -3.87 18.90 15.63
C PRO A 223 -4.61 18.89 16.97
N ALA A 224 -4.96 20.06 17.48
CA ALA A 224 -5.67 20.20 18.77
C ALA A 224 -6.98 19.41 18.82
N SER A 225 -7.57 19.15 17.66
CA SER A 225 -8.84 18.37 17.57
C SER A 225 -8.63 16.86 17.80
N VAL A 226 -7.37 16.38 17.79
CA VAL A 226 -7.08 14.95 17.92
C VAL A 226 -6.31 14.73 19.23
N PRO A 227 -6.93 14.11 20.23
CA PRO A 227 -6.22 13.80 21.49
C PRO A 227 -5.10 12.79 21.24
N PHE A 228 -4.03 12.89 22.02
CA PHE A 228 -2.91 11.96 21.93
C PHE A 228 -2.32 11.64 23.30
N ALA A 229 -1.53 10.57 23.35
CA ALA A 229 -0.82 10.16 24.56
C ALA A 229 0.54 9.55 24.19
N TYR A 230 1.41 9.46 25.17
CA TYR A 230 2.74 8.87 25.03
C TYR A 230 2.77 7.44 25.61
N ALA A 231 3.59 6.60 24.98
CA ALA A 231 3.90 5.26 25.50
C ALA A 231 5.41 5.07 25.58
N GLY A 232 5.85 4.19 26.46
CA GLY A 232 7.25 3.85 26.63
C GLY A 232 7.72 2.79 25.66
N THR A 233 6.87 1.80 25.39
CA THR A 233 7.19 0.67 24.52
C THR A 233 6.09 0.47 23.48
N LEU A 234 6.36 -0.36 22.48
CA LEU A 234 5.34 -0.74 21.49
C LEU A 234 4.18 -1.50 22.17
N LYS A 235 4.49 -2.34 23.15
CA LYS A 235 3.46 -3.09 23.90
C LYS A 235 2.53 -2.14 24.65
N ASP A 236 3.11 -1.14 25.33
CA ASP A 236 2.32 -0.11 26.04
C ASP A 236 1.48 0.72 25.05
N ALA A 237 2.06 1.03 23.88
CA ALA A 237 1.36 1.79 22.85
C ALA A 237 0.11 1.03 22.36
N VAL A 238 0.25 -0.27 22.09
CA VAL A 238 -0.88 -1.11 21.65
C VAL A 238 -1.93 -1.18 22.79
N ALA A 239 -1.52 -1.48 24.02
CA ALA A 239 -2.42 -1.59 25.15
C ALA A 239 -3.20 -0.30 25.35
N LEU A 240 -2.50 0.84 25.37
CA LEU A 240 -3.12 2.16 25.55
C LEU A 240 -4.09 2.49 24.41
N THR A 241 -3.72 2.19 23.18
CA THR A 241 -4.59 2.42 22.01
C THR A 241 -5.88 1.60 22.16
N MET A 242 -5.77 0.34 22.56
CA MET A 242 -6.93 -0.54 22.69
C MET A 242 -7.90 -0.08 23.80
N THR A 243 -7.43 0.62 24.85
CA THR A 243 -8.34 1.18 25.86
C THR A 243 -9.20 2.33 25.34
N HIS A 244 -8.78 2.97 24.23
CA HIS A 244 -9.52 4.08 23.61
C HIS A 244 -10.32 3.62 22.39
N ALA A 245 -10.15 2.37 21.94
CA ALA A 245 -10.81 1.84 20.75
C ALA A 245 -12.20 1.30 21.09
N ALA A 246 -13.11 1.44 20.14
CA ALA A 246 -14.50 0.96 20.25
C ALA A 246 -14.85 0.17 18.98
N ASP A 247 -15.92 -0.61 19.05
CA ASP A 247 -16.46 -1.37 17.93
C ASP A 247 -16.62 -0.45 16.70
N GLY A 248 -16.13 -0.89 15.56
CA GLY A 248 -16.14 -0.15 14.30
C GLY A 248 -14.88 0.66 14.03
N ASP A 249 -13.99 0.80 15.01
CA ASP A 249 -12.73 1.54 14.84
C ASP A 249 -11.66 0.72 14.11
N ALA A 250 -10.68 1.44 13.55
CA ALA A 250 -9.46 0.86 13.01
C ALA A 250 -8.25 1.30 13.86
N VAL A 251 -7.51 0.35 14.40
CA VAL A 251 -6.20 0.61 15.02
C VAL A 251 -5.14 0.44 13.93
N VAL A 252 -4.39 1.49 13.66
CA VAL A 252 -3.43 1.53 12.56
C VAL A 252 -2.03 1.79 13.13
N PHE A 253 -1.18 0.78 13.08
CA PHE A 253 0.23 0.92 13.43
C PHE A 253 0.98 1.39 12.19
N SER A 254 1.17 2.70 12.07
CA SER A 254 1.89 3.32 10.93
C SER A 254 2.90 4.33 11.49
N PRO A 255 4.12 3.85 11.78
CA PRO A 255 5.08 4.61 12.58
C PRO A 255 5.53 5.95 11.99
N GLY A 256 5.59 6.09 10.66
CA GLY A 256 6.07 7.31 10.02
C GLY A 256 7.54 7.60 10.29
N SER A 257 8.27 6.62 10.78
CA SER A 257 9.64 6.78 11.29
C SER A 257 10.42 5.49 11.11
N ALA A 258 11.72 5.59 10.97
CA ALA A 258 12.59 4.41 10.95
C ALA A 258 12.52 3.70 12.31
N SER A 259 12.94 2.44 12.35
CA SER A 259 12.75 1.55 13.50
C SER A 259 13.99 1.35 14.38
N PHE A 260 15.12 1.95 13.99
CA PHE A 260 16.45 1.62 14.57
C PHE A 260 16.69 2.17 15.99
N ASP A 261 15.71 2.81 16.60
CA ASP A 261 15.79 3.23 18.01
C ASP A 261 15.49 2.08 18.97
N MET A 262 14.59 1.16 18.59
CA MET A 262 14.12 0.09 19.48
C MET A 262 14.13 -1.29 18.81
N PHE A 263 14.33 -1.36 17.48
CA PHE A 263 14.20 -2.61 16.71
C PHE A 263 15.33 -2.72 15.70
N ARG A 264 15.65 -3.95 15.29
CA ARG A 264 16.70 -4.22 14.29
C ARG A 264 16.37 -3.61 12.91
N ASN A 265 15.10 -3.64 12.55
CA ASN A 265 14.58 -3.08 11.27
C ASN A 265 13.06 -3.07 11.32
N TYR A 266 12.42 -2.54 10.26
CA TYR A 266 10.96 -2.41 10.22
C TYR A 266 10.23 -3.76 10.21
N LYS A 267 10.87 -4.83 9.71
CA LYS A 267 10.26 -6.18 9.71
C LYS A 267 10.24 -6.76 11.13
N ASP A 268 11.32 -6.56 11.87
CA ASP A 268 11.40 -6.94 13.28
C ASP A 268 10.32 -6.19 14.09
N ARG A 269 10.21 -4.88 13.87
CA ARG A 269 9.19 -4.04 14.51
C ARG A 269 7.77 -4.54 14.17
N GLY A 270 7.53 -4.85 12.90
CA GLY A 270 6.25 -5.37 12.45
C GLY A 270 5.92 -6.74 13.04
N ALA A 271 6.90 -7.63 13.10
CA ALA A 271 6.71 -8.96 13.69
C ALA A 271 6.38 -8.87 15.19
N GLN A 272 7.04 -7.96 15.91
CA GLN A 272 6.75 -7.74 17.33
C GLN A 272 5.35 -7.16 17.53
N PHE A 273 4.92 -6.24 16.66
CA PHE A 273 3.54 -5.72 16.69
C PHE A 273 2.53 -6.86 16.48
N ASP A 274 2.73 -7.71 15.46
CA ASP A 274 1.83 -8.83 15.18
C ASP A 274 1.73 -9.76 16.40
N GLU A 275 2.86 -10.05 17.05
CA GLU A 275 2.89 -10.92 18.22
C GLU A 275 2.12 -10.30 19.40
N ILE A 276 2.28 -9.00 19.63
CA ILE A 276 1.53 -8.29 20.68
C ILE A 276 0.02 -8.38 20.39
N VAL A 277 -0.38 -8.11 19.14
CA VAL A 277 -1.79 -8.10 18.74
C VAL A 277 -2.40 -9.51 18.84
N LYS A 278 -1.64 -10.56 18.51
CA LYS A 278 -2.12 -11.94 18.65
C LYS A 278 -2.51 -12.29 20.09
N ASN A 279 -1.89 -11.64 21.07
CA ASN A 279 -2.10 -11.92 22.48
C ASN A 279 -3.13 -10.99 23.15
N LEU A 280 -3.88 -10.19 22.37
CA LEU A 280 -5.02 -9.38 22.86
C LEU A 280 -6.29 -10.28 23.04
#